data_d6f46ff23ddbd82969206e325ba84b88
#
_entry.id   d6f46ff23ddbd82969206e325ba84b88
#
_cell.length_a   1.000
_cell.length_b   1.000
_cell.length_c   1.000
_cell.angle_alpha   90.00
_cell.angle_beta   90.00
_cell.angle_gamma   90.00
#
_symmetry.space_group_name_H-M   'P 1'
#
loop_
_entity.id
_entity.type
_entity.pdbx_description
1 polymer ?
#
loop_
_entity_poly.entity_id
_entity_poly.type
_entity_poly.pdbx_seq_one_letter_code
_entity_poly.pdbx_strand_id
1 'polypeptide(L)' 'MVKRLTKHGNSLAFVIDRPLLELLKIDADTPLDISTDWQVLVVSPVRDAEH' A
#
# COMPACT_ATOMS: atom_id res chain seq x y z
N MET A 1 -5.84 12.98 -2.24
CA MET A 1 -4.74 12.77 -3.22
C MET A 1 -5.24 11.86 -4.31
N VAL A 2 -4.88 12.15 -5.53
CA VAL A 2 -5.28 11.33 -6.67
C VAL A 2 -4.04 10.72 -7.29
N LYS A 3 -4.10 9.41 -7.54
CA LYS A 3 -3.01 8.70 -8.16
C LYS A 3 -3.50 7.95 -9.38
N ARG A 4 -2.64 7.77 -10.34
CA ARG A 4 -2.92 6.96 -11.51
C ARG A 4 -2.07 5.71 -11.46
N LEU A 5 -2.61 4.64 -12.05
CA LEU A 5 -1.88 3.39 -12.13
C LEU A 5 -0.99 3.40 -13.36
N THR A 6 0.17 2.78 -13.23
CA THR A 6 1.08 2.59 -14.34
C THR A 6 1.23 1.11 -14.63
N LYS A 7 1.46 0.79 -15.87
CA LYS A 7 1.59 -0.61 -16.27
C LYS A 7 2.91 -1.18 -15.77
N HIS A 8 2.84 -2.37 -15.23
CA HIS A 8 4.02 -3.08 -14.71
C HIS A 8 3.87 -4.54 -15.09
N GLY A 9 4.47 -4.94 -16.21
CA GLY A 9 4.23 -6.26 -16.76
C GLY A 9 2.79 -6.41 -17.19
N ASN A 10 2.12 -7.42 -16.70
CA ASN A 10 0.69 -7.62 -16.94
C ASN A 10 -0.18 -7.05 -15.84
N SER A 11 0.43 -6.31 -14.92
CA SER A 11 -0.27 -5.72 -13.79
C SER A 11 -0.24 -4.22 -13.86
N LEU A 12 -0.96 -3.59 -12.95
CA LEU A 12 -0.95 -2.14 -12.79
C LEU A 12 -0.43 -1.83 -11.39
N ALA A 13 0.32 -0.74 -11.28
CA ALA A 13 0.91 -0.36 -10.01
C ALA A 13 0.77 1.14 -9.81
N PHE A 14 0.84 1.56 -8.56
CA PHE A 14 0.96 2.98 -8.26
C PHE A 14 2.07 3.20 -7.25
N VAL A 15 2.61 4.41 -7.27
CA VAL A 15 3.72 4.78 -6.41
C VAL A 15 3.18 5.44 -5.15
N ILE A 16 3.63 4.96 -4.01
CA ILE A 16 3.29 5.59 -2.73
C ILE A 16 4.42 6.54 -2.39
N ASP A 17 4.07 7.82 -2.27
CA ASP A 17 5.06 8.86 -2.05
C ASP A 17 5.65 8.76 -0.66
N ARG A 18 6.86 9.32 -0.51
CA ARG A 18 7.59 9.23 0.74
C ARG A 18 6.80 9.76 1.95
N PRO A 19 6.09 10.89 1.85
CA PRO A 19 5.34 11.35 3.02
C PRO A 19 4.32 10.33 3.53
N LEU A 20 3.68 9.59 2.64
CA LEU A 20 2.76 8.55 3.06
C LEU A 20 3.50 7.37 3.67
N LEU A 21 4.65 7.02 3.12
CA LEU A 21 5.44 5.94 3.69
C LEU A 21 5.85 6.28 5.11
N GLU A 22 6.25 7.53 5.35
CA GLU A 22 6.66 7.95 6.68
C GLU A 22 5.47 8.01 7.64
N LEU A 23 4.35 8.48 7.15
CA LEU A 23 3.16 8.55 7.99
C LEU A 23 2.72 7.17 8.44
N LEU A 24 2.77 6.20 7.56
CA LEU A 24 2.36 4.84 7.85
C LEU A 24 3.49 4.00 8.45
N LYS A 25 4.71 4.54 8.46
CA LYS A 25 5.88 3.86 9.00
C LYS A 25 6.14 2.54 8.30
N ILE A 26 6.10 2.58 6.98
CA ILE A 26 6.34 1.41 6.15
C ILE A 26 7.51 1.67 5.22
N ASP A 27 8.14 0.58 4.81
CA ASP A 27 9.25 0.63 3.88
C ASP A 27 9.16 -0.58 2.94
N ALA A 28 10.20 -0.79 2.15
CA ALA A 28 10.19 -1.84 1.15
C ALA A 28 10.07 -3.25 1.75
N ASP A 29 10.45 -3.38 3.00
CA ASP A 29 10.43 -4.70 3.66
C ASP A 29 9.18 -4.93 4.49
N THR A 30 8.31 -3.95 4.58
CA THR A 30 7.11 -4.07 5.40
C THR A 30 6.06 -4.89 4.66
N PRO A 31 5.59 -6.00 5.22
CA PRO A 31 4.49 -6.73 4.60
C PRO A 31 3.20 -5.93 4.71
N LEU A 32 2.41 -5.98 3.67
CA LEU A 32 1.16 -5.24 3.60
C LEU A 32 0.00 -6.22 3.47
N ASP A 33 -1.06 -5.90 4.16
CA ASP A 33 -2.32 -6.62 4.05
C ASP A 33 -3.24 -5.82 3.14
N ILE A 34 -3.76 -6.46 2.11
CA ILE A 34 -4.57 -5.80 1.10
C ILE A 34 -5.93 -6.46 1.08
N SER A 35 -6.95 -5.66 1.21
CA SER A 35 -8.32 -6.16 1.15
C SER A 35 -9.18 -5.18 0.38
N THR A 36 -10.36 -5.64 -0.02
CA THR A 36 -11.30 -4.78 -0.74
C THR A 36 -12.63 -4.79 -0.01
N ASP A 37 -13.32 -3.67 -0.12
CA ASP A 37 -14.64 -3.50 0.43
C ASP A 37 -15.44 -2.72 -0.57
N TRP A 38 -16.23 -3.43 -1.39
CA TRP A 38 -17.00 -2.85 -2.48
C TRP A 38 -16.09 -2.11 -3.45
N GLN A 39 -16.04 -0.81 -3.38
CA GLN A 39 -15.25 0.02 -4.29
C GLN A 39 -14.00 0.58 -3.62
N VAL A 40 -13.66 0.09 -2.44
CA VAL A 40 -12.54 0.61 -1.68
C VAL A 40 -11.45 -0.44 -1.59
N LEU A 41 -10.23 -0.02 -1.86
CA LEU A 41 -9.05 -0.85 -1.64
C LEU A 41 -8.40 -0.41 -0.34
N VAL A 42 -8.25 -1.35 0.59
CA VAL A 42 -7.64 -1.07 1.89
C VAL A 42 -6.27 -1.72 1.93
N VAL A 43 -5.27 -0.91 2.20
CA VAL A 43 -3.89 -1.37 2.34
C VAL A 43 -3.43 -0.98 3.73
N SER A 44 -2.99 -1.96 4.50
CA SER A 44 -2.50 -1.67 5.84
C SER A 44 -1.26 -2.51 6.13
N PRO A 45 -0.31 -1.95 6.90
CA PRO A 45 0.87 -2.73 7.25
C PRO A 45 0.51 -3.84 8.23
N VAL A 46 1.12 -4.98 8.00
CA VAL A 46 0.98 -6.08 8.94
C VAL A 46 1.96 -5.83 10.08
N ARG A 47 1.41 -5.67 11.28
CA ARG A 47 2.23 -5.45 12.46
C ARG A 47 2.23 -6.71 13.30
N ASP A 48 3.41 -7.13 13.64
CA ASP A 48 3.56 -8.32 14.46
C ASP A 48 3.62 -7.91 15.90
N ALA A 49 2.85 -6.99 16.23
CA ALA A 49 2.93 -6.41 17.52
C ALA A 49 2.28 -7.21 18.55
N GLU A 50 1.91 -7.83 18.38
CA GLU A 50 1.43 -8.30 19.37
C GLU A 50 1.74 -9.41 19.76
N HIS A 51 2.01 -9.51 19.87
CA HIS A 51 2.36 -10.56 20.30
C HIS A 51 3.46 -10.60 20.90
#